data_597d46860116cef77a182f12e79b153e
#
_entry.id   597d46860116cef77a182f12e79b153e
#
_cell.length_a   1.000
_cell.length_b   1.000
_cell.length_c   1.000
_cell.angle_alpha   90.00
_cell.angle_beta   90.00
_cell.angle_gamma   90.00
#
_symmetry.space_group_name_H-M   'P 1'
#
loop_
_entity.id
_entity.type
_entity.pdbx_description
1 polymer ?
#
loop_
_entity_poly.entity_id
_entity_poly.type
_entity_poly.pdbx_seq_one_letter_code
_entity_poly.pdbx_strand_id
1 'polypeptide(L)'
;MRKPQSMRALEDLGRVRLSPNFFMRDFLYSEIAGFYGIPNIPVDPGAAILAGRRLCEELLEPLQATFGRLGLRSGYRAPDVTDFGNKRGECGSVAVNAAYHIWDMRDENGKAGAAASIVVPWFADKYENGEDWRKLAWWIHDHLPYAHLEFYPKLCAFNIQWHEAPARRIDSFIDPKGCLTKPGKAGHDGDHSSWYEGFPELRR
;
A
#
# COMPACT_ATOMS: atom_id res chain seq x y z
N MET A 1 1.03 -5.98 -21.84
CA MET A 1 2.25 -5.21 -22.21
C MET A 1 3.46 -6.12 -21.95
N ARG A 2 4.51 -6.06 -22.79
CA ARG A 2 5.74 -6.84 -22.55
C ARG A 2 6.66 -6.11 -21.56
N LYS A 3 7.54 -6.84 -20.84
CA LYS A 3 8.57 -6.24 -19.98
C LYS A 3 9.41 -5.22 -20.75
N PRO A 4 9.56 -3.98 -20.28
CA PRO A 4 10.36 -2.95 -20.95
C PRO A 4 11.81 -3.38 -21.18
N GLN A 5 12.30 -3.19 -22.40
CA GLN A 5 13.67 -3.51 -22.82
C GLN A 5 14.46 -2.26 -23.26
N SER A 6 13.87 -1.08 -23.11
CA SER A 6 14.49 0.20 -23.49
C SER A 6 13.99 1.32 -22.59
N MET A 7 14.73 2.43 -22.57
CA MET A 7 14.33 3.66 -21.84
C MET A 7 12.95 4.15 -22.29
N ARG A 8 12.70 4.16 -23.61
CA ARG A 8 11.42 4.57 -24.17
C ARG A 8 10.27 3.66 -23.67
N ALA A 9 10.47 2.34 -23.70
CA ALA A 9 9.44 1.40 -23.22
C ALA A 9 9.20 1.54 -21.70
N LEU A 10 10.23 1.85 -20.91
CA LEU A 10 10.09 2.11 -19.49
C LEU A 10 9.35 3.44 -19.24
N GLU A 11 9.65 4.46 -20.03
CA GLU A 11 8.95 5.74 -19.98
C GLU A 11 7.47 5.59 -20.34
N ASP A 12 7.16 4.81 -21.38
CA ASP A 12 5.78 4.50 -21.79
C ASP A 12 5.04 3.77 -20.68
N LEU A 13 5.69 2.79 -20.02
CA LEU A 13 5.13 2.13 -18.83
C LEU A 13 4.87 3.14 -17.70
N GLY A 14 5.82 4.01 -17.41
CA GLY A 14 5.69 5.03 -16.37
C GLY A 14 4.54 6.01 -16.62
N ARG A 15 4.21 6.27 -17.88
CA ARG A 15 3.07 7.15 -18.28
C ARG A 15 1.71 6.47 -18.22
N VAL A 16 1.65 5.16 -17.97
CA VAL A 16 0.35 4.49 -17.81
C VAL A 16 -0.37 5.09 -16.61
N ARG A 17 -1.57 5.61 -16.86
CA ARG A 17 -2.44 6.15 -15.84
C ARG A 17 -3.18 5.02 -15.15
N LEU A 18 -3.01 4.91 -13.84
CA LEU A 18 -3.68 3.91 -13.00
C LEU A 18 -5.05 4.40 -12.55
N SER A 19 -5.15 5.70 -12.20
CA SER A 19 -6.38 6.37 -11.78
C SER A 19 -6.28 7.87 -12.05
N PRO A 20 -7.29 8.72 -11.77
CA PRO A 20 -7.24 10.16 -12.05
C PRO A 20 -5.99 10.89 -11.58
N ASN A 21 -5.42 10.51 -10.43
CA ASN A 21 -4.28 11.22 -9.83
C ASN A 21 -2.98 10.41 -9.78
N PHE A 22 -3.00 9.12 -10.14
CA PHE A 22 -1.85 8.22 -9.99
C PHE A 22 -1.40 7.60 -11.32
N PHE A 23 -0.09 7.58 -11.53
CA PHE A 23 0.56 6.97 -12.69
C PHE A 23 1.48 5.82 -12.25
N MET A 24 1.74 4.87 -13.15
CA MET A 24 2.60 3.73 -12.83
C MET A 24 3.99 4.15 -12.32
N ARG A 25 4.57 5.24 -12.84
CA ARG A 25 5.87 5.76 -12.40
C ARG A 25 5.94 6.11 -10.92
N ASP A 26 4.81 6.54 -10.33
CA ASP A 26 4.75 6.94 -8.93
C ASP A 26 5.05 5.76 -8.00
N PHE A 27 4.84 4.54 -8.47
CA PHE A 27 5.01 3.30 -7.72
C PHE A 27 6.26 2.50 -8.08
N LEU A 28 7.03 2.90 -9.10
CA LEU A 28 8.24 2.19 -9.54
C LEU A 28 9.48 2.58 -8.72
N TYR A 29 9.37 3.53 -7.80
CA TYR A 29 10.46 3.85 -6.89
C TYR A 29 10.57 2.79 -5.78
N SER A 30 11.82 2.39 -5.49
CA SER A 30 12.17 1.51 -4.37
C SER A 30 13.53 1.92 -3.86
N GLU A 31 13.67 2.16 -2.56
CA GLU A 31 14.95 2.50 -1.93
C GLU A 31 16.01 1.43 -2.18
N ILE A 32 15.64 0.15 -2.07
CA ILE A 32 16.54 -0.98 -2.34
C ILE A 32 17.02 -0.93 -3.78
N ALA A 33 16.11 -0.82 -4.73
CA ALA A 33 16.45 -0.76 -6.15
C ALA A 33 17.32 0.44 -6.48
N GLY A 34 16.98 1.63 -5.97
CA GLY A 34 17.72 2.88 -6.20
C GLY A 34 19.11 2.84 -5.60
N PHE A 35 19.27 2.37 -4.35
CA PHE A 35 20.54 2.34 -3.65
C PHE A 35 21.52 1.32 -4.26
N TYR A 36 21.02 0.15 -4.65
CA TYR A 36 21.87 -0.93 -5.18
C TYR A 36 21.95 -0.96 -6.72
N GLY A 37 21.28 -0.05 -7.42
CA GLY A 37 21.29 0.01 -8.89
C GLY A 37 20.59 -1.17 -9.57
N ILE A 38 19.58 -1.77 -8.92
CA ILE A 38 18.85 -2.92 -9.44
C ILE A 38 17.59 -2.44 -10.18
N PRO A 39 17.33 -2.90 -11.42
CA PRO A 39 16.13 -2.50 -12.15
C PRO A 39 14.85 -2.93 -11.43
N ASN A 40 13.97 -1.97 -11.10
CA ASN A 40 12.66 -2.23 -10.50
C ASN A 40 11.57 -2.19 -11.57
N ILE A 41 11.50 -3.22 -12.39
CA ILE A 41 10.63 -3.29 -13.57
C ILE A 41 9.75 -4.54 -13.48
N PRO A 42 8.42 -4.42 -13.63
CA PRO A 42 7.52 -5.57 -13.64
C PRO A 42 7.90 -6.61 -14.69
N VAL A 43 7.84 -7.89 -14.32
CA VAL A 43 8.02 -9.01 -15.24
C VAL A 43 6.79 -9.11 -16.16
N ASP A 44 5.60 -8.97 -15.57
CA ASP A 44 4.33 -8.79 -16.28
C ASP A 44 3.72 -7.40 -16.01
N PRO A 45 4.06 -6.38 -16.82
CA PRO A 45 3.50 -5.04 -16.65
C PRO A 45 1.97 -4.99 -16.78
N GLY A 46 1.37 -5.93 -17.53
CA GLY A 46 -0.09 -6.00 -17.65
C GLY A 46 -0.75 -6.34 -16.33
N ALA A 47 -0.27 -7.38 -15.67
CA ALA A 47 -0.76 -7.79 -14.35
C ALA A 47 -0.52 -6.69 -13.29
N ALA A 48 0.68 -6.09 -13.28
CA ALA A 48 1.00 -4.99 -12.35
C ALA A 48 0.07 -3.78 -12.53
N ILE A 49 -0.23 -3.38 -13.78
CA ILE A 49 -1.15 -2.28 -14.08
C ILE A 49 -2.56 -2.59 -13.58
N LEU A 50 -3.06 -3.82 -13.80
CA LEU A 50 -4.40 -4.20 -13.36
C LEU A 50 -4.53 -4.15 -11.83
N ALA A 51 -3.59 -4.73 -11.10
CA ALA A 51 -3.58 -4.69 -9.65
C ALA A 51 -3.38 -3.25 -9.11
N GLY A 52 -2.46 -2.48 -9.71
CA GLY A 52 -2.22 -1.08 -9.35
C GLY A 52 -3.43 -0.18 -9.55
N ARG A 53 -4.23 -0.39 -10.63
CA ARG A 53 -5.49 0.34 -10.83
C ARG A 53 -6.46 0.11 -9.69
N ARG A 54 -6.67 -1.14 -9.30
CA ARG A 54 -7.57 -1.48 -8.18
C ARG A 54 -7.11 -0.84 -6.87
N LEU A 55 -5.81 -0.92 -6.56
CA LEU A 55 -5.24 -0.24 -5.40
C LEU A 55 -5.52 1.27 -5.43
N CYS A 56 -5.26 1.92 -6.58
CA CYS A 56 -5.44 3.36 -6.71
C CYS A 56 -6.92 3.76 -6.63
N GLU A 57 -7.78 3.14 -7.45
CA GLU A 57 -9.19 3.49 -7.57
C GLU A 57 -9.98 3.21 -6.29
N GLU A 58 -9.72 2.08 -5.62
CA GLU A 58 -10.51 1.65 -4.47
C GLU A 58 -10.00 2.19 -3.13
N LEU A 59 -8.69 2.48 -3.02
CA LEU A 59 -8.08 2.84 -1.75
C LEU A 59 -7.42 4.22 -1.76
N LEU A 60 -6.54 4.51 -2.74
CA LEU A 60 -5.73 5.73 -2.69
C LEU A 60 -6.50 6.98 -3.13
N GLU A 61 -7.35 6.88 -4.17
CA GLU A 61 -8.17 8.02 -4.59
C GLU A 61 -9.15 8.49 -3.51
N PRO A 62 -9.92 7.59 -2.85
CA PRO A 62 -10.79 8.01 -1.74
C PRO A 62 -10.02 8.62 -0.56
N LEU A 63 -8.84 8.06 -0.22
CA LEU A 63 -7.97 8.66 0.81
C LEU A 63 -7.50 10.05 0.41
N GLN A 64 -7.03 10.22 -0.83
CA GLN A 64 -6.55 11.51 -1.32
C GLN A 64 -7.68 12.54 -1.45
N ALA A 65 -8.85 12.14 -1.92
CA ALA A 65 -10.01 13.02 -1.99
C ALA A 65 -10.47 13.50 -0.62
N THR A 66 -10.31 12.66 0.41
CA THR A 66 -10.74 12.96 1.78
C THR A 66 -9.70 13.77 2.55
N PHE A 67 -8.44 13.35 2.53
CA PHE A 67 -7.39 13.91 3.40
C PHE A 67 -6.40 14.82 2.68
N GLY A 68 -6.54 14.99 1.36
CA GLY A 68 -5.59 15.72 0.54
C GLY A 68 -4.44 14.84 0.05
N ARG A 69 -3.43 15.46 -0.56
CA ARG A 69 -2.32 14.76 -1.21
C ARG A 69 -1.65 13.75 -0.29
N LEU A 70 -1.51 12.51 -0.78
CA LEU A 70 -0.79 11.44 -0.10
C LEU A 70 0.73 11.51 -0.37
N GLY A 71 1.53 11.17 0.63
CA GLY A 71 2.96 10.91 0.47
C GLY A 71 3.19 9.45 0.10
N LEU A 72 3.54 9.18 -1.16
CA LEU A 72 3.96 7.83 -1.57
C LEU A 72 5.41 7.61 -1.14
N ARG A 73 5.68 6.53 -0.43
CA ARG A 73 7.04 6.12 -0.01
C ARG A 73 7.60 5.03 -0.91
N SER A 74 6.81 3.99 -1.14
CA SER A 74 7.15 2.89 -2.06
C SER A 74 5.87 2.20 -2.53
N GLY A 75 5.95 1.47 -3.64
CA GLY A 75 4.83 0.71 -4.17
C GLY A 75 5.28 -0.63 -4.70
N TYR A 76 5.36 -0.76 -6.02
CA TYR A 76 5.80 -1.96 -6.70
C TYR A 76 7.28 -2.29 -6.38
N ARG A 77 7.56 -3.55 -6.16
CA ARG A 77 8.93 -4.09 -6.03
C ARG A 77 9.06 -5.35 -6.87
N ALA A 78 10.04 -5.35 -7.78
CA ALA A 78 10.30 -6.51 -8.63
C ALA A 78 10.77 -7.74 -7.81
N PRO A 79 10.49 -8.99 -8.26
CA PRO A 79 10.95 -10.20 -7.57
C PRO A 79 12.45 -10.21 -7.30
N ASP A 80 13.27 -9.80 -8.26
CA ASP A 80 14.74 -9.76 -8.11
C ASP A 80 15.18 -8.75 -7.04
N VAL A 81 14.53 -7.58 -6.97
CA VAL A 81 14.78 -6.57 -5.94
C VAL A 81 14.35 -7.09 -4.57
N THR A 82 13.23 -7.79 -4.50
CA THR A 82 12.72 -8.40 -3.28
C THR A 82 13.63 -9.51 -2.77
N ASP A 83 14.08 -10.43 -3.65
CA ASP A 83 15.00 -11.50 -3.28
C ASP A 83 16.35 -10.95 -2.78
N PHE A 84 16.86 -9.94 -3.47
CA PHE A 84 18.10 -9.26 -3.06
C PHE A 84 17.96 -8.61 -1.68
N GLY A 85 16.89 -7.83 -1.45
CA GLY A 85 16.64 -7.17 -0.16
C GLY A 85 16.37 -8.16 0.97
N ASN A 86 15.66 -9.27 0.68
CA ASN A 86 15.40 -10.31 1.66
C ASN A 86 16.68 -10.98 2.17
N LYS A 87 17.63 -11.30 1.27
CA LYS A 87 18.94 -11.86 1.63
C LYS A 87 19.77 -10.94 2.54
N ARG A 88 19.44 -9.65 2.57
CA ARG A 88 20.10 -8.62 3.41
C ARG A 88 19.28 -8.27 4.66
N GLY A 89 18.11 -8.87 4.84
CA GLY A 89 17.21 -8.54 5.96
C GLY A 89 16.49 -7.19 5.82
N GLU A 90 16.43 -6.63 4.61
CA GLU A 90 15.84 -5.31 4.32
C GLU A 90 14.35 -5.38 3.97
N CYS A 91 13.86 -6.57 3.61
CA CYS A 91 12.43 -6.82 3.36
C CYS A 91 12.08 -8.30 3.52
N GLY A 92 10.79 -8.62 3.49
CA GLY A 92 10.29 -10.00 3.49
C GLY A 92 10.61 -10.75 2.20
N SER A 93 10.44 -12.07 2.21
CA SER A 93 10.70 -12.96 1.07
C SER A 93 9.80 -12.66 -0.14
N VAL A 94 10.15 -13.22 -1.30
CA VAL A 94 9.33 -13.13 -2.52
C VAL A 94 7.93 -13.71 -2.29
N ALA A 95 7.81 -14.85 -1.60
CA ALA A 95 6.51 -15.45 -1.30
C ALA A 95 5.61 -14.55 -0.44
N VAL A 96 6.17 -13.90 0.58
CA VAL A 96 5.43 -12.94 1.45
C VAL A 96 5.03 -11.68 0.69
N ASN A 97 5.81 -11.26 -0.31
CA ASN A 97 5.54 -10.06 -1.10
C ASN A 97 4.70 -10.32 -2.36
N ALA A 98 4.42 -11.58 -2.72
CA ALA A 98 3.49 -11.91 -3.81
C ALA A 98 2.10 -11.36 -3.50
N ALA A 99 1.44 -10.75 -4.49
CA ALA A 99 0.17 -10.03 -4.34
C ALA A 99 0.18 -8.94 -3.24
N TYR A 100 1.38 -8.48 -2.85
CA TYR A 100 1.62 -7.40 -1.89
C TYR A 100 2.45 -6.30 -2.57
N HIS A 101 3.77 -6.25 -2.37
CA HIS A 101 4.62 -5.33 -3.13
C HIS A 101 5.02 -5.88 -4.52
N ILE A 102 4.92 -7.18 -4.78
CA ILE A 102 5.10 -7.77 -6.11
C ILE A 102 3.72 -7.89 -6.77
N TRP A 103 3.28 -6.82 -7.44
CA TRP A 103 1.92 -6.68 -7.98
C TRP A 103 1.61 -7.62 -9.15
N ASP A 104 2.63 -8.05 -9.87
CA ASP A 104 2.56 -8.96 -11.03
C ASP A 104 2.76 -10.45 -10.67
N MET A 105 2.78 -10.76 -9.38
CA MET A 105 2.84 -12.13 -8.87
C MET A 105 1.62 -12.41 -8.00
N ARG A 106 0.88 -13.47 -8.34
CA ARG A 106 -0.24 -13.94 -7.53
C ARG A 106 0.25 -14.61 -6.26
N ASP A 107 -0.57 -14.58 -5.20
CA ASP A 107 -0.30 -15.30 -3.96
C ASP A 107 -0.40 -16.82 -4.12
N GLU A 108 -0.16 -17.56 -3.06
CA GLU A 108 -0.26 -19.03 -3.00
C GLU A 108 -1.65 -19.58 -3.36
N ASN A 109 -2.69 -18.76 -3.23
CA ASN A 109 -4.08 -19.10 -3.58
C ASN A 109 -4.45 -18.62 -5.01
N GLY A 110 -3.49 -18.16 -5.79
CA GLY A 110 -3.69 -17.65 -7.14
C GLY A 110 -4.42 -16.30 -7.20
N LYS A 111 -4.45 -15.53 -6.12
CA LYS A 111 -5.11 -14.22 -6.04
C LYS A 111 -4.16 -13.08 -6.37
N ALA A 112 -4.68 -12.04 -7.01
CA ALA A 112 -3.95 -10.82 -7.28
C ALA A 112 -4.08 -9.82 -6.11
N GLY A 113 -3.06 -8.98 -5.95
CA GLY A 113 -3.06 -7.89 -4.98
C GLY A 113 -1.99 -6.87 -5.29
N ALA A 114 -2.09 -5.71 -4.66
CA ALA A 114 -1.12 -4.62 -4.74
C ALA A 114 -1.10 -3.85 -3.43
N ALA A 115 0.08 -3.46 -2.98
CA ALA A 115 0.25 -2.62 -1.79
C ALA A 115 1.14 -1.41 -2.10
N ALA A 116 0.90 -0.34 -1.37
CA ALA A 116 1.76 0.83 -1.32
C ALA A 116 2.05 1.23 0.13
N SER A 117 3.26 1.72 0.38
CA SER A 117 3.62 2.38 1.63
C SER A 117 3.35 3.87 1.47
N ILE A 118 2.49 4.40 2.33
CA ILE A 118 2.02 5.79 2.23
C ILE A 118 2.10 6.52 3.58
N VAL A 119 2.05 7.84 3.49
CA VAL A 119 1.79 8.76 4.60
C VAL A 119 0.57 9.59 4.23
N VAL A 120 -0.30 9.84 5.19
CA VAL A 120 -1.36 10.85 5.12
C VAL A 120 -0.86 12.09 5.85
N PRO A 121 -0.32 13.13 5.13
CA PRO A 121 0.31 14.29 5.79
C PRO A 121 -0.63 15.00 6.77
N TRP A 122 -1.91 15.12 6.40
CA TRP A 122 -2.93 15.71 7.29
C TRP A 122 -3.01 15.00 8.65
N PHE A 123 -2.75 13.68 8.70
CA PHE A 123 -2.77 12.93 9.96
C PHE A 123 -1.38 12.84 10.59
N ALA A 124 -0.31 12.83 9.80
CA ALA A 124 1.06 12.76 10.31
C ALA A 124 1.36 13.91 11.28
N ASP A 125 0.94 15.14 10.94
CA ASP A 125 1.11 16.33 11.82
C ASP A 125 0.35 16.15 13.15
N LYS A 126 -0.83 15.56 13.12
CA LYS A 126 -1.62 15.25 14.31
C LYS A 126 -0.97 14.17 15.17
N TYR A 127 -0.49 13.12 14.52
CA TYR A 127 0.20 12.01 15.18
C TYR A 127 1.49 12.47 15.86
N GLU A 128 2.27 13.34 15.24
CA GLU A 128 3.48 13.92 15.84
C GLU A 128 3.15 14.80 17.05
N ASN A 129 1.94 15.36 17.12
CA ASN A 129 1.41 16.09 18.26
C ASN A 129 0.67 15.20 19.30
N GLY A 130 0.84 13.87 19.21
CA GLY A 130 0.34 12.90 20.19
C GLY A 130 -1.03 12.30 19.89
N GLU A 131 -1.56 12.48 18.67
CA GLU A 131 -2.82 11.85 18.29
C GLU A 131 -2.63 10.33 18.15
N ASP A 132 -3.64 9.57 18.55
CA ASP A 132 -3.60 8.10 18.52
C ASP A 132 -3.73 7.59 17.06
N TRP A 133 -2.75 6.80 16.62
CA TRP A 133 -2.72 6.20 15.28
C TRP A 133 -3.95 5.35 14.96
N ARG A 134 -4.59 4.76 15.98
CA ARG A 134 -5.79 3.92 15.83
C ARG A 134 -6.98 4.69 15.27
N LYS A 135 -7.02 6.00 15.42
CA LYS A 135 -8.07 6.85 14.84
C LYS A 135 -8.07 6.75 13.31
N LEU A 136 -6.91 6.87 12.68
CA LEU A 136 -6.80 6.72 11.22
C LEU A 136 -7.06 5.26 10.80
N ALA A 137 -6.57 4.30 11.58
CA ALA A 137 -6.76 2.88 11.31
C ALA A 137 -8.25 2.49 11.30
N TRP A 138 -9.02 2.94 12.30
CA TRP A 138 -10.46 2.68 12.37
C TRP A 138 -11.24 3.44 11.31
N TRP A 139 -10.85 4.69 11.02
CA TRP A 139 -11.47 5.41 9.92
C TRP A 139 -11.31 4.65 8.58
N ILE A 140 -10.11 4.17 8.28
CA ILE A 140 -9.87 3.37 7.07
C ILE A 140 -10.67 2.06 7.12
N HIS A 141 -10.75 1.42 8.28
CA HIS A 141 -11.49 0.17 8.47
C HIS A 141 -12.98 0.33 8.13
N ASP A 142 -13.60 1.39 8.58
CA ASP A 142 -15.04 1.59 8.38
C ASP A 142 -15.39 2.06 6.96
N HIS A 143 -14.44 2.71 6.25
CA HIS A 143 -14.75 3.40 5.00
C HIS A 143 -14.18 2.74 3.74
N LEU A 144 -13.08 1.96 3.84
CA LEU A 144 -12.38 1.46 2.67
C LEU A 144 -12.29 -0.08 2.63
N PRO A 145 -12.36 -0.69 1.42
CA PRO A 145 -12.30 -2.15 1.24
C PRO A 145 -10.86 -2.69 1.22
N TYR A 146 -10.01 -2.24 2.15
CA TYR A 146 -8.62 -2.71 2.23
C TYR A 146 -8.53 -4.20 2.58
N ALA A 147 -7.44 -4.83 2.17
CA ALA A 147 -7.12 -6.21 2.57
C ALA A 147 -6.24 -6.24 3.83
N HIS A 148 -5.16 -5.50 3.83
CA HIS A 148 -4.23 -5.42 4.95
C HIS A 148 -3.74 -3.98 5.14
N LEU A 149 -3.64 -3.56 6.40
CA LEU A 149 -2.94 -2.35 6.83
C LEU A 149 -1.82 -2.74 7.79
N GLU A 150 -0.67 -2.07 7.67
CA GLU A 150 0.46 -2.28 8.57
C GLU A 150 1.10 -0.94 8.91
N PHE A 151 0.94 -0.49 10.16
CA PHE A 151 1.35 0.84 10.62
C PHE A 151 2.77 0.87 11.18
N TYR A 152 3.52 1.94 10.90
CA TYR A 152 4.90 2.18 11.31
C TYR A 152 5.04 3.47 12.11
N PRO A 153 5.99 3.52 13.12
CA PRO A 153 6.07 4.66 14.05
C PRO A 153 6.42 5.99 13.40
N LYS A 154 7.24 5.99 12.32
CA LYS A 154 7.69 7.24 11.70
C LYS A 154 6.58 7.82 10.84
N LEU A 155 6.13 9.04 11.17
CA LEU A 155 5.07 9.78 10.46
C LEU A 155 3.72 9.05 10.40
N CYS A 156 3.48 8.07 11.26
CA CYS A 156 2.34 7.16 11.14
C CYS A 156 2.19 6.58 9.71
N ALA A 157 3.32 6.29 9.04
CA ALA A 157 3.31 5.69 7.73
C ALA A 157 2.69 4.29 7.79
N PHE A 158 2.06 3.87 6.72
CA PHE A 158 1.49 2.52 6.68
C PHE A 158 1.51 1.92 5.29
N ASN A 159 1.59 0.59 5.24
CA ASN A 159 1.26 -0.16 4.04
C ASN A 159 -0.26 -0.31 3.95
N ILE A 160 -0.80 -0.08 2.76
CA ILE A 160 -2.21 -0.34 2.44
C ILE A 160 -2.27 -1.28 1.25
N GLN A 161 -3.01 -2.39 1.40
CA GLN A 161 -3.14 -3.42 0.38
C GLN A 161 -4.56 -3.51 -0.13
N TRP A 162 -4.69 -3.53 -1.46
CA TRP A 162 -5.82 -4.10 -2.17
C TRP A 162 -5.54 -5.58 -2.51
N HIS A 163 -6.55 -6.44 -2.41
CA HIS A 163 -6.43 -7.86 -2.73
C HIS A 163 -7.78 -8.44 -3.19
N GLU A 164 -7.76 -9.40 -4.14
CA GLU A 164 -8.99 -10.07 -4.64
C GLU A 164 -9.77 -10.80 -3.53
N ALA A 165 -9.10 -11.21 -2.46
CA ALA A 165 -9.70 -11.79 -1.26
C ALA A 165 -9.22 -11.02 -0.02
N PRO A 166 -9.88 -9.90 0.34
CA PRO A 166 -9.41 -9.02 1.41
C PRO A 166 -9.51 -9.69 2.78
N ALA A 167 -8.38 -9.77 3.48
CA ALA A 167 -8.30 -10.34 4.83
C ALA A 167 -8.83 -9.38 5.92
N ARG A 168 -9.03 -8.09 5.61
CA ARG A 168 -9.54 -7.06 6.54
C ARG A 168 -8.74 -7.00 7.85
N ARG A 169 -7.42 -7.12 7.76
CA ARG A 169 -6.53 -7.19 8.91
C ARG A 169 -5.74 -5.89 9.08
N ILE A 170 -5.56 -5.45 10.32
CA ILE A 170 -4.72 -4.31 10.70
C ILE A 170 -3.67 -4.77 11.70
N ASP A 171 -2.41 -4.58 11.37
CA ASP A 171 -1.25 -4.79 12.23
C ASP A 171 -0.51 -3.47 12.48
N SER A 172 0.29 -3.42 13.54
CA SER A 172 1.05 -2.22 13.89
C SER A 172 2.38 -2.52 14.57
N PHE A 173 3.39 -1.74 14.20
CA PHE A 173 4.65 -1.59 14.94
C PHE A 173 4.63 -0.38 15.90
N ILE A 174 3.55 0.41 15.89
CA ILE A 174 3.27 1.48 16.89
C ILE A 174 2.61 0.84 18.11
N ASP A 175 2.92 1.33 19.31
CA ASP A 175 2.26 0.84 20.52
C ASP A 175 0.75 1.25 20.57
N PRO A 176 -0.12 0.30 20.95
CA PRO A 176 0.12 -1.11 21.25
C PRO A 176 0.44 -1.91 19.97
N LYS A 177 1.59 -2.62 19.99
CA LYS A 177 2.06 -3.39 18.84
C LYS A 177 1.25 -4.65 18.59
N GLY A 178 1.28 -5.13 17.36
CA GLY A 178 0.64 -6.37 16.95
C GLY A 178 -0.68 -6.15 16.21
N CYS A 179 -1.55 -7.15 16.23
CA CYS A 179 -2.81 -7.12 15.49
C CYS A 179 -3.85 -6.26 16.20
N LEU A 180 -4.24 -5.13 15.61
CA LEU A 180 -5.34 -4.31 16.09
C LEU A 180 -6.67 -5.03 15.88
N THR A 181 -6.94 -5.46 14.63
CA THR A 181 -8.17 -6.16 14.29
C THR A 181 -7.99 -7.13 13.11
N LYS A 182 -8.84 -8.14 13.07
CA LYS A 182 -9.02 -9.11 11.97
C LYS A 182 -10.37 -9.79 12.13
N PRO A 183 -10.92 -10.44 11.10
CA PRO A 183 -12.16 -11.22 11.22
C PRO A 183 -12.13 -12.19 12.41
N GLY A 184 -13.21 -12.20 13.18
CA GLY A 184 -13.35 -13.00 14.39
C GLY A 184 -12.70 -12.43 15.65
N LYS A 185 -12.00 -11.30 15.57
CA LYS A 185 -11.52 -10.57 16.76
C LYS A 185 -12.62 -9.68 17.31
N ALA A 186 -12.76 -9.62 18.63
CA ALA A 186 -13.71 -8.72 19.29
C ALA A 186 -13.54 -7.27 18.80
N GLY A 187 -14.62 -6.60 18.45
CA GLY A 187 -14.64 -5.25 17.92
C GLY A 187 -14.15 -5.13 16.46
N HIS A 188 -14.11 -6.24 15.70
CA HIS A 188 -13.85 -6.18 14.26
C HIS A 188 -15.06 -5.67 13.47
N ASP A 189 -16.21 -6.21 13.80
CA ASP A 189 -17.48 -5.80 13.21
C ASP A 189 -18.17 -4.81 14.15
N GLY A 190 -18.59 -3.68 13.65
CA GLY A 190 -19.28 -2.68 14.45
C GLY A 190 -19.03 -1.26 13.98
N ASP A 191 -19.50 -0.30 14.76
CA ASP A 191 -19.30 1.13 14.56
C ASP A 191 -18.09 1.59 15.38
N HIS A 192 -17.07 2.14 14.70
CA HIS A 192 -15.87 2.69 15.33
C HIS A 192 -15.82 4.22 15.26
N SER A 193 -16.92 4.87 14.86
CA SER A 193 -16.99 6.33 14.64
C SER A 193 -16.51 7.16 15.84
N SER A 194 -16.73 6.65 17.05
CA SER A 194 -16.25 7.31 18.29
C SER A 194 -14.71 7.41 18.39
N TRP A 195 -13.97 6.57 17.65
CA TRP A 195 -12.50 6.65 17.62
C TRP A 195 -12.00 7.85 16.83
N TYR A 196 -12.68 8.20 15.74
CA TYR A 196 -12.23 9.21 14.78
C TYR A 196 -13.20 10.40 14.69
N GLU A 197 -13.84 10.73 15.80
CA GLU A 197 -14.68 11.94 15.89
C GLU A 197 -13.91 13.17 15.42
N GLY A 198 -14.55 13.99 14.57
CA GLY A 198 -13.95 15.18 13.96
C GLY A 198 -13.06 14.89 12.71
N PHE A 199 -12.98 13.64 12.24
CA PHE A 199 -12.35 13.33 10.96
C PHE A 199 -13.27 13.77 9.79
N PRO A 200 -12.68 14.06 8.61
CA PRO A 200 -13.46 14.34 7.42
C PRO A 200 -14.35 13.16 7.04
N GLU A 201 -15.53 13.45 6.49
CA GLU A 201 -16.37 12.46 5.85
C GLU A 201 -15.71 11.92 4.58
N LEU A 202 -15.96 10.63 4.25
CA LEU A 202 -15.43 10.00 3.05
C LEU A 202 -15.84 10.76 1.79
N ARG A 203 -14.86 11.17 0.99
CA ARG A 203 -15.04 11.73 -0.36
C ARG A 203 -14.61 10.72 -1.42
N ARG A 204 -15.36 10.68 -2.51
CA ARG A 204 -15.09 9.78 -3.65
C ARG A 204 -14.87 10.57 -4.93
#